data_cfb2fdee8077aca5e7b699a8578ec9a3
#
_entry.id   cfb2fdee8077aca5e7b699a8578ec9a3
#
_cell.length_a   1.000
_cell.length_b   1.000
_cell.length_c   1.000
_cell.angle_alpha   90.00
_cell.angle_beta   90.00
_cell.angle_gamma   90.00
#
_symmetry.space_group_name_H-M   'P 1'
#
loop_
_entity.id
_entity.type
_entity.pdbx_description
1 polymer ?
#
loop_
_entity_poly.entity_id
_entity_poly.type
_entity_poly.pdbx_seq_one_letter_code
_entity_poly.pdbx_strand_id
1 'polypeptide(L)'
;MNIRKNIDYTDLYEALDGLMAQQLTQMELYCEIGKAVCRRTEKGAAVMASEYLNQHYPDVKGFSPRSLRRMRDFYRTYEDPPALLSSAMKLGWTLNVVIMEADLTMELREGYMKATEQFSWSKSELIAAIDDGVHESKILNSDTDFYPSLENEYVAATNMVKAFFYMNCLCRLRVFISGINACIDKFRSEVYCFWTLSYTVVMRC
;
A
#
# COMPACT_ATOMS: atom_id res chain seq x y z
N MET A 1 -36.32 29.59 1.14
CA MET A 1 -36.23 28.99 2.49
C MET A 1 -36.03 27.50 2.33
N ASN A 2 -34.79 27.00 2.52
CA ASN A 2 -34.50 25.56 2.38
C ASN A 2 -35.05 24.85 3.60
N ILE A 3 -36.18 24.19 3.44
CA ILE A 3 -36.73 23.27 4.44
C ILE A 3 -35.76 22.09 4.52
N ARG A 4 -34.89 22.06 5.54
CA ARG A 4 -34.09 20.86 5.86
C ARG A 4 -35.12 19.78 6.17
N LYS A 5 -35.22 18.76 5.30
CA LYS A 5 -35.95 17.54 5.60
C LYS A 5 -35.40 17.01 6.92
N ASN A 6 -36.26 16.80 7.89
CA ASN A 6 -35.89 16.15 9.14
C ASN A 6 -35.65 14.67 8.80
N ILE A 7 -34.39 14.33 8.52
CA ILE A 7 -33.99 12.97 8.14
C ILE A 7 -33.65 12.25 9.44
N ASP A 8 -34.26 11.10 9.65
CA ASP A 8 -33.94 10.23 10.76
C ASP A 8 -32.71 9.40 10.48
N TYR A 9 -31.70 9.43 11.35
CA TYR A 9 -30.47 8.68 11.31
C TYR A 9 -30.34 7.66 12.45
N THR A 10 -31.41 7.36 13.17
CA THR A 10 -31.38 6.49 14.36
C THR A 10 -30.81 5.11 14.00
N ASP A 11 -31.23 4.51 12.90
CA ASP A 11 -30.72 3.22 12.41
C ASP A 11 -29.22 3.25 12.09
N LEU A 12 -28.70 4.38 11.58
CA LEU A 12 -27.28 4.56 11.35
C LEU A 12 -26.52 4.63 12.69
N TYR A 13 -27.04 5.38 13.66
CA TYR A 13 -26.39 5.53 14.97
C TYR A 13 -26.36 4.21 15.74
N GLU A 14 -27.46 3.46 15.75
CA GLU A 14 -27.50 2.12 16.34
C GLU A 14 -26.49 1.15 15.68
N ALA A 15 -26.38 1.21 14.36
CA ALA A 15 -25.38 0.42 13.64
C ALA A 15 -23.94 0.81 14.03
N LEU A 16 -23.64 2.12 14.15
CA LEU A 16 -22.34 2.61 14.57
C LEU A 16 -21.99 2.19 16.01
N ASP A 17 -22.95 2.28 16.94
CA ASP A 17 -22.75 1.81 18.32
C ASP A 17 -22.46 0.30 18.36
N GLY A 18 -23.20 -0.48 17.58
CA GLY A 18 -22.96 -1.90 17.46
C GLY A 18 -21.56 -2.24 16.92
N LEU A 19 -21.01 -1.44 16.01
CA LEU A 19 -19.65 -1.60 15.49
C LEU A 19 -18.60 -1.19 16.52
N MET A 20 -18.81 -0.09 17.23
CA MET A 20 -17.88 0.40 18.25
C MET A 20 -17.80 -0.52 19.47
N ALA A 21 -18.82 -1.31 19.74
CA ALA A 21 -18.84 -2.33 20.79
C ALA A 21 -18.07 -3.61 20.42
N GLN A 22 -17.71 -3.81 19.15
CA GLN A 22 -17.01 -4.99 18.67
C GLN A 22 -15.49 -4.79 18.72
N GLN A 23 -14.74 -5.87 18.92
CA GLN A 23 -13.27 -5.88 18.83
C GLN A 23 -12.82 -6.10 17.38
N LEU A 24 -13.06 -5.10 16.53
CA LEU A 24 -12.66 -5.13 15.13
C LEU A 24 -11.25 -4.56 14.94
N THR A 25 -10.52 -5.05 13.96
CA THR A 25 -9.32 -4.38 13.46
C THR A 25 -9.68 -3.05 12.83
N GLN A 26 -8.70 -2.14 12.68
CA GLN A 26 -8.94 -0.83 12.08
C GLN A 26 -9.57 -0.94 10.67
N MET A 27 -9.08 -1.88 9.85
CA MET A 27 -9.59 -2.05 8.49
C MET A 27 -11.02 -2.60 8.48
N GLU A 28 -11.32 -3.57 9.35
CA GLU A 28 -12.68 -4.11 9.50
C GLU A 28 -13.64 -3.02 9.97
N LEU A 29 -13.27 -2.26 10.99
CA LEU A 29 -14.09 -1.17 11.50
C LEU A 29 -14.38 -0.13 10.41
N TYR A 30 -13.35 0.30 9.67
CA TYR A 30 -13.51 1.30 8.62
C TYR A 30 -14.34 0.79 7.44
N CYS A 31 -14.20 -0.48 7.08
CA CYS A 31 -15.02 -1.13 6.06
C CYS A 31 -16.50 -1.19 6.48
N GLU A 32 -16.79 -1.64 7.70
CA GLU A 32 -18.16 -1.77 8.20
C GLU A 32 -18.82 -0.41 8.43
N ILE A 33 -18.08 0.61 8.92
CA ILE A 33 -18.57 1.99 8.96
C ILE A 33 -18.89 2.49 7.55
N GLY A 34 -18.00 2.23 6.59
CA GLY A 34 -18.22 2.57 5.19
C GLY A 34 -19.49 1.97 4.63
N LYS A 35 -19.73 0.70 4.91
CA LYS A 35 -20.94 -0.05 4.54
C LYS A 35 -22.19 0.54 5.19
N ALA A 36 -22.15 0.86 6.49
CA ALA A 36 -23.28 1.49 7.20
C ALA A 36 -23.63 2.85 6.59
N VAL A 37 -22.63 3.69 6.30
CA VAL A 37 -22.84 5.00 5.64
C VAL A 37 -23.30 4.82 4.18
N CYS A 38 -22.82 3.79 3.46
CA CYS A 38 -23.20 3.52 2.08
C CYS A 38 -24.69 3.13 1.93
N ARG A 39 -25.27 2.48 2.93
CA ARG A 39 -26.70 2.12 2.96
C ARG A 39 -27.62 3.35 2.96
N ARG A 40 -27.08 4.52 3.34
CA ARG A 40 -27.84 5.79 3.37
C ARG A 40 -27.66 6.50 2.02
N THR A 41 -28.79 6.86 1.41
CA THR A 41 -28.79 7.58 0.12
C THR A 41 -28.78 9.10 0.31
N GLU A 42 -29.03 9.57 1.51
CA GLU A 42 -29.17 10.97 1.84
C GLU A 42 -27.81 11.69 1.85
N LYS A 43 -27.82 12.89 1.24
CA LYS A 43 -26.68 13.78 1.32
C LYS A 43 -26.42 14.19 2.77
N GLY A 44 -25.22 13.93 3.28
CA GLY A 44 -24.83 14.32 4.63
C GLY A 44 -24.69 13.16 5.61
N ALA A 45 -25.07 11.92 5.26
CA ALA A 45 -24.93 10.77 6.15
C ALA A 45 -23.52 10.63 6.76
N ALA A 46 -22.46 10.83 5.97
CA ALA A 46 -21.09 10.80 6.47
C ALA A 46 -20.77 11.95 7.46
N VAL A 47 -21.42 13.09 7.35
CA VAL A 47 -21.26 14.21 8.29
C VAL A 47 -21.96 13.87 9.59
N MET A 48 -23.21 13.39 9.52
CA MET A 48 -23.99 13.00 10.70
C MET A 48 -23.33 11.84 11.46
N ALA A 49 -22.81 10.84 10.75
CA ALA A 49 -22.04 9.77 11.34
C ALA A 49 -20.75 10.28 12.02
N SER A 50 -20.06 11.24 11.41
CA SER A 50 -18.87 11.87 11.99
C SER A 50 -19.20 12.64 13.27
N GLU A 51 -20.24 13.46 13.25
CA GLU A 51 -20.69 14.23 14.42
C GLU A 51 -21.07 13.28 15.55
N TYR A 52 -21.85 12.25 15.26
CA TYR A 52 -22.26 11.24 16.23
C TYR A 52 -21.07 10.53 16.86
N LEU A 53 -20.16 9.97 16.04
CA LEU A 53 -18.99 9.24 16.54
C LEU A 53 -18.06 10.12 17.37
N ASN A 54 -17.79 11.35 16.96
CA ASN A 54 -16.94 12.26 17.73
C ASN A 54 -17.59 12.71 19.06
N GLN A 55 -18.92 12.76 19.12
CA GLN A 55 -19.65 13.12 20.33
C GLN A 55 -19.70 11.98 21.35
N HIS A 56 -19.93 10.75 20.88
CA HIS A 56 -20.13 9.58 21.76
C HIS A 56 -18.83 8.80 22.02
N TYR A 57 -17.83 8.91 21.14
CA TYR A 57 -16.54 8.22 21.22
C TYR A 57 -15.35 9.20 21.04
N PRO A 58 -15.22 10.23 21.91
CA PRO A 58 -14.23 11.30 21.75
C PRO A 58 -12.78 10.82 21.83
N ASP A 59 -12.52 9.70 22.50
CA ASP A 59 -11.19 9.10 22.64
C ASP A 59 -10.71 8.39 21.38
N VAL A 60 -11.64 8.05 20.48
CA VAL A 60 -11.31 7.36 19.21
C VAL A 60 -11.12 8.38 18.10
N LYS A 61 -9.93 8.40 17.52
CA LYS A 61 -9.60 9.36 16.44
C LYS A 61 -9.84 8.76 15.06
N GLY A 62 -9.96 9.63 14.07
CA GLY A 62 -10.05 9.21 12.67
C GLY A 62 -11.44 9.34 12.05
N PHE A 63 -12.42 9.84 12.80
CA PHE A 63 -13.81 9.97 12.36
C PHE A 63 -14.17 11.37 11.85
N SER A 64 -13.26 12.03 11.11
CA SER A 64 -13.60 13.28 10.43
C SER A 64 -14.61 13.03 9.29
N PRO A 65 -15.42 14.04 8.88
CA PRO A 65 -16.36 13.89 7.77
C PRO A 65 -15.67 13.44 6.45
N ARG A 66 -14.42 13.85 6.25
CA ARG A 66 -13.60 13.41 5.11
C ARG A 66 -13.25 11.92 5.23
N SER A 67 -12.86 11.46 6.42
CA SER A 67 -12.54 10.05 6.66
C SER A 67 -13.77 9.16 6.45
N LEU A 68 -14.95 9.57 6.94
CA LEU A 68 -16.19 8.82 6.77
C LEU A 68 -16.60 8.71 5.27
N ARG A 69 -16.39 9.79 4.49
CA ARG A 69 -16.60 9.73 3.04
C ARG A 69 -15.63 8.75 2.38
N ARG A 70 -14.34 8.76 2.76
CA ARG A 70 -13.35 7.80 2.25
C ARG A 70 -13.70 6.36 2.62
N MET A 71 -14.18 6.11 3.84
CA MET A 71 -14.64 4.78 4.26
C MET A 71 -15.82 4.31 3.42
N ARG A 72 -16.81 5.17 3.19
CA ARG A 72 -17.93 4.91 2.30
C ARG A 72 -17.47 4.61 0.86
N ASP A 73 -16.57 5.44 0.34
CA ASP A 73 -16.08 5.31 -1.02
C ASP A 73 -15.19 4.06 -1.17
N PHE A 74 -14.43 3.70 -0.14
CA PHE A 74 -13.68 2.45 -0.04
C PHE A 74 -14.62 1.23 -0.15
N TYR A 75 -15.65 1.16 0.67
CA TYR A 75 -16.61 0.07 0.62
C TYR A 75 -17.26 -0.02 -0.77
N ARG A 76 -17.78 1.09 -1.28
CA ARG A 76 -18.43 1.16 -2.60
C ARG A 76 -17.52 0.73 -3.74
N THR A 77 -16.24 1.07 -3.66
CA THR A 77 -15.27 0.76 -4.73
C THR A 77 -14.91 -0.72 -4.75
N TYR A 78 -14.83 -1.35 -3.58
CA TYR A 78 -14.27 -2.70 -3.45
C TYR A 78 -15.27 -3.78 -3.00
N GLU A 79 -16.55 -3.44 -2.81
CA GLU A 79 -17.55 -4.42 -2.40
C GLU A 79 -17.80 -5.53 -3.46
N ASP A 80 -17.57 -5.21 -4.73
CA ASP A 80 -17.74 -6.14 -5.86
C ASP A 80 -16.57 -6.00 -6.85
N PRO A 81 -15.81 -7.09 -7.11
CA PRO A 81 -15.97 -8.46 -6.58
C PRO A 81 -15.39 -8.65 -5.15
N PRO A 82 -15.94 -9.59 -4.36
CA PRO A 82 -15.47 -9.81 -2.96
C PRO A 82 -13.99 -10.14 -2.81
N ALA A 83 -13.38 -10.74 -3.84
CA ALA A 83 -11.94 -11.03 -3.86
C ALA A 83 -11.10 -9.75 -3.78
N LEU A 84 -11.53 -8.67 -4.41
CA LEU A 84 -10.85 -7.39 -4.40
C LEU A 84 -10.92 -6.72 -3.01
N LEU A 85 -12.08 -6.79 -2.37
CA LEU A 85 -12.21 -6.33 -0.98
C LEU A 85 -11.28 -7.12 -0.05
N SER A 86 -11.20 -8.45 -0.22
CA SER A 86 -10.30 -9.29 0.57
C SER A 86 -8.82 -8.90 0.40
N SER A 87 -8.40 -8.54 -0.81
CA SER A 87 -7.05 -8.03 -1.09
C SER A 87 -6.82 -6.65 -0.45
N ALA A 88 -7.80 -5.74 -0.58
CA ALA A 88 -7.74 -4.42 0.03
C ALA A 88 -7.67 -4.48 1.56
N MET A 89 -8.36 -5.44 2.19
CA MET A 89 -8.37 -5.63 3.65
C MET A 89 -7.01 -6.04 4.22
N LYS A 90 -6.12 -6.65 3.42
CA LYS A 90 -4.76 -7.01 3.84
C LYS A 90 -3.82 -5.80 3.91
N LEU A 91 -4.11 -4.75 3.17
CA LEU A 91 -3.34 -3.51 3.16
C LEU A 91 -3.77 -2.58 4.28
N GLY A 92 -2.86 -1.73 4.77
CA GLY A 92 -3.20 -0.69 5.73
C GLY A 92 -4.07 0.40 5.10
N TRP A 93 -4.88 1.10 5.93
CA TRP A 93 -5.80 2.16 5.51
C TRP A 93 -5.15 3.22 4.62
N THR A 94 -3.96 3.68 4.99
CA THR A 94 -3.26 4.74 4.27
C THR A 94 -2.90 4.34 2.83
N LEU A 95 -2.49 3.10 2.61
CA LEU A 95 -2.16 2.56 1.28
C LEU A 95 -3.42 2.42 0.42
N ASN A 96 -4.50 1.90 1.00
CA ASN A 96 -5.79 1.81 0.33
C ASN A 96 -6.31 3.17 -0.13
N VAL A 97 -6.16 4.21 0.70
CA VAL A 97 -6.57 5.58 0.33
C VAL A 97 -5.76 6.08 -0.87
N VAL A 98 -4.46 5.81 -0.94
CA VAL A 98 -3.62 6.20 -2.08
C VAL A 98 -4.10 5.52 -3.36
N ILE A 99 -4.31 4.20 -3.34
CA ILE A 99 -4.77 3.44 -4.52
C ILE A 99 -6.18 3.87 -4.95
N MET A 100 -7.07 4.11 -4.00
CA MET A 100 -8.44 4.50 -4.27
C MET A 100 -8.55 5.91 -4.86
N GLU A 101 -7.75 6.87 -4.37
CA GLU A 101 -7.76 8.27 -4.83
C GLU A 101 -6.97 8.46 -6.14
N ALA A 102 -6.16 7.49 -6.56
CA ALA A 102 -5.48 7.51 -7.84
C ALA A 102 -6.45 7.23 -9.01
N ASP A 103 -6.18 7.88 -10.15
CA ASP A 103 -6.95 7.67 -11.40
C ASP A 103 -6.53 6.37 -12.10
N LEU A 104 -6.97 5.25 -11.53
CA LEU A 104 -6.61 3.90 -11.96
C LEU A 104 -7.86 3.09 -12.29
N THR A 105 -7.76 2.22 -13.30
CA THR A 105 -8.78 1.18 -13.55
C THR A 105 -8.82 0.17 -12.41
N MET A 106 -9.87 -0.63 -12.33
CA MET A 106 -10.00 -1.63 -11.26
C MET A 106 -8.90 -2.70 -11.34
N GLU A 107 -8.53 -3.11 -12.56
CA GLU A 107 -7.44 -4.06 -12.81
C GLU A 107 -6.09 -3.51 -12.32
N LEU A 108 -5.82 -2.24 -12.57
CA LEU A 108 -4.60 -1.58 -12.10
C LEU A 108 -4.59 -1.44 -10.59
N ARG A 109 -5.73 -1.12 -9.97
CA ARG A 109 -5.84 -1.09 -8.50
C ARG A 109 -5.50 -2.43 -7.88
N GLU A 110 -6.05 -3.52 -8.43
CA GLU A 110 -5.73 -4.88 -7.99
C GLU A 110 -4.23 -5.19 -8.17
N GLY A 111 -3.65 -4.82 -9.32
CA GLY A 111 -2.23 -4.96 -9.59
C GLY A 111 -1.36 -4.22 -8.56
N TYR A 112 -1.69 -2.95 -8.27
CA TYR A 112 -0.97 -2.18 -7.25
C TYR A 112 -1.16 -2.71 -5.84
N MET A 113 -2.32 -3.27 -5.48
CA MET A 113 -2.53 -3.96 -4.19
C MET A 113 -1.62 -5.17 -4.06
N LYS A 114 -1.59 -6.05 -5.07
CA LYS A 114 -0.72 -7.23 -5.11
C LYS A 114 0.75 -6.85 -5.03
N ALA A 115 1.19 -5.87 -5.82
CA ALA A 115 2.56 -5.38 -5.80
C ALA A 115 2.94 -4.77 -4.45
N THR A 116 2.05 -3.98 -3.84
CA THR A 116 2.27 -3.37 -2.53
C THR A 116 2.43 -4.44 -1.44
N GLU A 117 1.61 -5.49 -1.48
CA GLU A 117 1.73 -6.64 -0.56
C GLU A 117 3.05 -7.39 -0.80
N GLN A 118 3.36 -7.72 -2.05
CA GLN A 118 4.54 -8.50 -2.43
C GLN A 118 5.85 -7.78 -2.11
N PHE A 119 5.94 -6.49 -2.43
CA PHE A 119 7.16 -5.70 -2.26
C PHE A 119 7.19 -4.91 -0.94
N SER A 120 6.15 -5.02 -0.13
CA SER A 120 6.01 -4.29 1.14
C SER A 120 6.21 -2.78 0.99
N TRP A 121 5.65 -2.19 -0.08
CA TRP A 121 5.81 -0.77 -0.35
C TRP A 121 5.26 0.11 0.78
N SER A 122 6.04 1.10 1.15
CA SER A 122 5.58 2.23 1.97
C SER A 122 4.65 3.13 1.15
N LYS A 123 3.97 4.06 1.84
CA LYS A 123 3.11 5.05 1.18
C LYS A 123 3.86 5.86 0.10
N SER A 124 5.09 6.28 0.38
CA SER A 124 5.90 7.08 -0.56
C SER A 124 6.33 6.29 -1.79
N GLU A 125 6.71 5.02 -1.60
CA GLU A 125 7.07 4.12 -2.69
C GLU A 125 5.87 3.80 -3.57
N LEU A 126 4.70 3.55 -2.98
CA LEU A 126 3.46 3.34 -3.73
C LEU A 126 3.07 4.58 -4.56
N ILE A 127 3.17 5.79 -3.99
CA ILE A 127 2.89 7.03 -4.73
C ILE A 127 3.87 7.17 -5.89
N ALA A 128 5.18 6.97 -5.65
CA ALA A 128 6.18 7.04 -6.70
C ALA A 128 5.94 6.00 -7.80
N ALA A 129 5.57 4.76 -7.43
CA ALA A 129 5.26 3.71 -8.39
C ALA A 129 4.04 4.03 -9.26
N ILE A 130 3.02 4.70 -8.70
CA ILE A 130 1.84 5.15 -9.45
C ILE A 130 2.21 6.31 -10.37
N ASP A 131 2.94 7.31 -9.87
CA ASP A 131 3.37 8.49 -10.62
C ASP A 131 4.31 8.15 -11.78
N ASP A 132 5.20 7.17 -11.57
CA ASP A 132 6.14 6.66 -12.59
C ASP A 132 5.47 5.71 -13.60
N GLY A 133 4.19 5.39 -13.42
CA GLY A 133 3.46 4.50 -14.32
C GLY A 133 4.03 3.08 -14.39
N VAL A 134 4.45 2.52 -13.26
CA VAL A 134 5.07 1.16 -13.19
C VAL A 134 4.18 0.09 -13.83
N HIS A 135 2.87 0.29 -13.92
CA HIS A 135 1.93 -0.60 -14.61
C HIS A 135 2.16 -0.68 -16.12
N GLU A 136 2.78 0.32 -16.75
CA GLU A 136 3.16 0.28 -18.17
C GLU A 136 4.35 -0.65 -18.42
N SER A 137 5.14 -0.94 -17.41
CA SER A 137 6.39 -1.73 -17.47
C SER A 137 6.20 -3.21 -17.20
N LYS A 138 5.14 -3.87 -17.62
CA LYS A 138 4.86 -5.33 -17.48
C LYS A 138 5.05 -5.96 -16.08
N ILE A 139 5.46 -5.18 -15.07
CA ILE A 139 5.73 -5.68 -13.71
C ILE A 139 4.44 -6.12 -13.02
N LEU A 140 3.31 -5.49 -13.34
CA LEU A 140 2.01 -5.80 -12.75
C LEU A 140 1.20 -6.87 -13.52
N ASN A 141 1.64 -7.25 -14.72
CA ASN A 141 0.86 -8.10 -15.62
C ASN A 141 1.33 -9.56 -15.66
N SER A 142 2.24 -9.98 -14.79
CA SER A 142 2.73 -11.36 -14.81
C SER A 142 2.06 -12.23 -13.76
N ASP A 143 1.01 -12.95 -14.18
CA ASP A 143 0.52 -14.17 -13.50
C ASP A 143 1.48 -15.37 -13.68
N THR A 144 2.66 -15.15 -14.21
CA THR A 144 3.65 -16.19 -14.49
C THR A 144 4.91 -15.95 -13.69
N ASP A 145 5.38 -17.01 -13.04
CA ASP A 145 6.64 -17.15 -12.33
C ASP A 145 7.75 -16.25 -12.89
N PHE A 146 8.10 -15.24 -12.12
CA PHE A 146 9.17 -14.32 -12.48
C PHE A 146 10.52 -15.00 -12.32
N TYR A 147 10.90 -15.77 -13.33
CA TYR A 147 12.32 -16.07 -13.62
C TYR A 147 12.71 -15.28 -14.87
N PRO A 148 13.53 -14.23 -14.76
CA PRO A 148 14.05 -13.55 -15.93
C PRO A 148 14.93 -14.52 -16.73
N SER A 149 14.62 -14.70 -18.02
CA SER A 149 15.55 -15.35 -18.93
C SER A 149 16.85 -14.56 -18.95
N LEU A 150 17.98 -15.26 -19.00
CA LEU A 150 19.35 -14.74 -18.89
C LEU A 150 19.71 -13.57 -19.85
N GLU A 151 18.90 -13.30 -20.86
CA GLU A 151 19.11 -12.18 -21.81
C GLU A 151 18.68 -10.81 -21.25
N ASN A 152 17.92 -10.75 -20.14
CA ASN A 152 17.46 -9.51 -19.50
C ASN A 152 18.16 -9.23 -18.17
N GLU A 153 19.19 -10.01 -17.77
CA GLU A 153 19.89 -9.86 -16.49
C GLU A 153 20.48 -8.45 -16.29
N TYR A 154 20.93 -7.81 -17.35
CA TYR A 154 21.56 -6.49 -17.23
C TYR A 154 20.55 -5.38 -16.97
N VAL A 155 19.36 -5.45 -17.55
CA VAL A 155 18.28 -4.48 -17.34
C VAL A 155 17.59 -4.74 -16.00
N ALA A 156 17.39 -6.01 -15.63
CA ALA A 156 16.83 -6.40 -14.33
C ALA A 156 17.78 -6.04 -13.18
N ALA A 157 19.11 -6.29 -13.34
CA ALA A 157 20.11 -5.89 -12.36
C ALA A 157 20.20 -4.37 -12.20
N THR A 158 20.07 -3.60 -13.29
CA THR A 158 20.07 -2.13 -13.23
C THR A 158 18.81 -1.60 -12.56
N ASN A 159 17.66 -2.20 -12.79
CA ASN A 159 16.40 -1.84 -12.15
C ASN A 159 16.34 -2.32 -10.69
N MET A 160 16.88 -3.50 -10.36
CA MET A 160 17.07 -3.93 -8.97
C MET A 160 18.06 -3.01 -8.23
N VAL A 161 19.15 -2.60 -8.84
CA VAL A 161 20.09 -1.65 -8.22
C VAL A 161 19.42 -0.29 -8.05
N LYS A 162 18.62 0.18 -9.00
CA LYS A 162 17.80 1.40 -8.83
C LYS A 162 16.76 1.23 -7.74
N ALA A 163 16.00 0.14 -7.71
CA ALA A 163 15.05 -0.15 -6.64
C ALA A 163 15.74 -0.30 -5.28
N PHE A 164 16.90 -0.95 -5.22
CA PHE A 164 17.73 -1.06 -4.01
C PHE A 164 18.31 0.31 -3.60
N PHE A 165 18.71 1.16 -4.54
CA PHE A 165 19.15 2.53 -4.26
C PHE A 165 17.99 3.43 -3.79
N TYR A 166 16.81 3.31 -4.39
CA TYR A 166 15.62 4.02 -3.91
C TYR A 166 15.16 3.52 -2.54
N MET A 167 15.20 2.23 -2.28
CA MET A 167 14.89 1.66 -0.95
C MET A 167 15.88 2.07 0.14
N ASN A 168 17.16 2.26 -0.18
CA ASN A 168 18.18 2.62 0.80
C ASN A 168 18.40 4.13 0.98
N CYS A 169 17.91 4.97 0.08
CA CYS A 169 18.19 6.41 0.14
C CYS A 169 17.38 7.15 1.21
N LEU A 170 16.34 6.56 1.81
CA LEU A 170 15.51 7.22 2.82
C LEU A 170 15.63 6.65 4.24
N CYS A 171 16.29 5.52 4.43
CA CYS A 171 16.51 4.95 5.77
C CYS A 171 17.98 4.95 6.17
N ARG A 172 18.37 5.95 6.96
CA ARG A 172 19.56 5.98 7.82
C ARG A 172 20.94 5.98 7.14
N LEU A 173 21.24 7.05 6.47
CA LEU A 173 22.53 7.36 5.84
C LEU A 173 23.69 7.68 6.81
N ARG A 174 23.64 7.38 8.10
CA ARG A 174 24.74 7.74 9.03
C ARG A 174 25.49 6.60 9.73
N VAL A 175 24.97 5.39 9.68
CA VAL A 175 25.60 4.24 10.39
C VAL A 175 26.14 3.17 9.43
N PHE A 176 25.71 3.17 8.16
CA PHE A 176 25.99 2.08 7.22
C PHE A 176 27.22 2.30 6.29
N ILE A 177 27.70 3.52 6.16
CA ILE A 177 28.84 3.83 5.27
C ILE A 177 30.15 3.22 5.77
N SER A 178 30.35 3.08 7.10
CA SER A 178 31.57 2.44 7.61
C SER A 178 31.58 0.91 7.47
N GLY A 179 30.37 0.28 7.47
CA GLY A 179 30.23 -1.17 7.32
C GLY A 179 30.35 -1.65 5.86
N ILE A 180 29.86 -0.84 4.91
CA ILE A 180 29.90 -1.20 3.48
C ILE A 180 31.33 -1.09 2.93
N ASN A 181 32.09 -0.07 3.34
CA ASN A 181 33.48 0.05 2.93
C ASN A 181 34.34 -1.13 3.42
N ALA A 182 34.10 -1.63 4.63
CA ALA A 182 34.80 -2.82 5.14
C ALA A 182 34.40 -4.11 4.38
N CYS A 183 33.16 -4.21 3.91
CA CYS A 183 32.70 -5.35 3.13
C CYS A 183 33.21 -5.34 1.69
N ILE A 184 33.28 -4.16 1.08
CA ILE A 184 33.82 -3.98 -0.28
C ILE A 184 35.33 -4.23 -0.30
N ASP A 185 36.07 -3.79 0.73
CA ASP A 185 37.50 -4.04 0.83
C ASP A 185 37.80 -5.52 1.07
N LYS A 186 36.96 -6.23 1.86
CA LYS A 186 37.07 -7.67 2.04
C LYS A 186 36.77 -8.44 0.74
N PHE A 187 35.74 -8.06 0.02
CA PHE A 187 35.39 -8.68 -1.26
C PHE A 187 36.47 -8.41 -2.33
N ARG A 188 37.05 -7.22 -2.32
CA ARG A 188 38.16 -6.85 -3.23
C ARG A 188 39.41 -7.69 -2.95
N SER A 189 39.72 -7.94 -1.68
CA SER A 189 40.85 -8.77 -1.30
C SER A 189 40.65 -10.24 -1.68
N GLU A 190 39.44 -10.78 -1.55
CA GLU A 190 39.12 -12.17 -1.92
C GLU A 190 39.10 -12.38 -3.43
N VAL A 191 38.60 -11.41 -4.22
CA VAL A 191 38.65 -11.46 -5.69
C VAL A 191 40.07 -11.34 -6.20
N TYR A 192 40.92 -10.51 -5.59
CA TYR A 192 42.35 -10.44 -5.96
C TYR A 192 43.11 -11.73 -5.63
N CYS A 193 42.80 -12.40 -4.51
CA CYS A 193 43.37 -13.70 -4.20
C CYS A 193 42.97 -14.79 -5.22
N PHE A 194 41.74 -14.78 -5.69
CA PHE A 194 41.25 -15.75 -6.69
C PHE A 194 41.88 -15.54 -8.05
N TRP A 195 42.10 -14.28 -8.46
CA TRP A 195 42.77 -13.94 -9.72
C TRP A 195 44.26 -14.28 -9.71
N THR A 196 44.96 -14.04 -8.60
CA THR A 196 46.39 -14.37 -8.50
C THR A 196 46.61 -15.87 -8.41
N LEU A 197 45.74 -16.65 -7.81
CA LEU A 197 45.79 -18.10 -7.80
C LEU A 197 45.50 -18.72 -9.18
N SER A 198 44.54 -18.17 -9.93
CA SER A 198 44.26 -18.64 -11.29
C SER A 198 45.39 -18.33 -12.29
N TYR A 199 46.05 -17.18 -12.12
CA TYR A 199 47.17 -16.82 -13.01
C TYR A 199 48.44 -17.65 -12.77
N THR A 200 48.66 -18.11 -11.53
CA THR A 200 49.79 -18.95 -11.17
C THR A 200 49.60 -20.42 -11.61
N VAL A 201 48.37 -20.87 -11.78
CA VAL A 201 48.08 -22.24 -12.25
C VAL A 201 48.18 -22.34 -13.78
N VAL A 202 47.83 -21.27 -14.52
CA VAL A 202 47.87 -21.26 -16.00
C VAL A 202 49.30 -21.09 -16.58
N MET A 203 50.26 -20.57 -15.78
CA MET A 203 51.67 -20.40 -16.24
C MET A 203 52.61 -21.56 -15.85
N ARG A 204 52.09 -22.67 -15.32
CA ARG A 204 52.84 -23.86 -14.96
C ARG A 204 52.46 -25.13 -15.72
N CYS A 205 51.73 -24.99 -16.87
CA CYS A 205 51.50 -26.06 -17.84
C CYS A 205 52.20 -25.75 -19.16
#